data_a0004576db92e00e4ee8fb98bc4f5458
#
_entry.id   a0004576db92e00e4ee8fb98bc4f5458
#
_cell.length_a   1.000
_cell.length_b   1.000
_cell.length_c   1.000
_cell.angle_alpha   90.00
_cell.angle_beta   90.00
_cell.angle_gamma   90.00
#
_symmetry.space_group_name_H-M   'P 1'
#
loop_
_entity.id
_entity.type
_entity.pdbx_description
1 polymer ?
#
loop_
_entity_poly.entity_id
_entity_poly.type
_entity_poly.pdbx_seq_one_letter_code
_entity_poly.pdbx_strand_id
1 'polypeptide(L)'
;VLPAFNTLTQGQLSIPYSSAGFWLAMISYVLLTGLLAGSRPAFYLSSFQPVKVLKGTMKIGRSATLPRKALVVLQFTCSTALIISTILIYQQIQYARERPRGYDSNRLVSTPAGGDYRELKREALQAGLVSSMTRSLSQPTEVYSHNTIDDWPGRQLNEPLSLAMQAMADPDYFQTLGIKMVTGRNFTGNFAADSTDVILNEAAVKRMRLKQPLNQIIRWSLSNAPNRLRIIGVVQDVLTKNPFSAAEPTMFVYQPDWTYNITYRLSPGIATQTSLARLNTIFDKYNPNTPFEYHFVDESYAAHFDLEMLIGRLAAVFAILAVFISCLGLFGLAAYMAEQRTKEIGIRKVLGASVPQVWLLLSKDFIVLVLLGCVIASPIAFYLLRQWLQGYYYRITIGPGVFIVSALLAIVITVMTVSFQAVRAALANPVKGLREE
;
A
#
# COMPACT_ATOMS: atom_id res chain seq x y z
N VAL A 1 -7.38 -18.92 -12.23
CA VAL A 1 -6.44 -17.81 -12.00
C VAL A 1 -7.10 -16.47 -12.34
N LEU A 2 -7.62 -16.27 -13.57
CA LEU A 2 -8.18 -15.00 -14.02
C LEU A 2 -9.36 -14.47 -13.15
N PRO A 3 -10.37 -15.27 -12.76
CA PRO A 3 -11.41 -14.78 -11.85
C PRO A 3 -10.87 -14.30 -10.51
N ALA A 4 -9.94 -15.05 -9.92
CA ALA A 4 -9.30 -14.66 -8.66
C ALA A 4 -8.46 -13.36 -8.81
N PHE A 5 -7.79 -13.19 -9.96
CA PHE A 5 -7.07 -11.96 -10.28
C PHE A 5 -8.02 -10.78 -10.44
N ASN A 6 -9.13 -10.94 -11.17
CA ASN A 6 -10.14 -9.91 -11.33
C ASN A 6 -10.76 -9.49 -9.99
N THR A 7 -11.05 -10.46 -9.11
CA THR A 7 -11.52 -10.16 -7.75
C THR A 7 -10.47 -9.39 -6.94
N LEU A 8 -9.20 -9.76 -7.07
CA LEU A 8 -8.09 -9.11 -6.38
C LEU A 8 -7.89 -7.66 -6.83
N THR A 9 -7.98 -7.42 -8.15
CA THR A 9 -7.73 -6.11 -8.78
C THR A 9 -8.99 -5.26 -8.95
N GLN A 10 -10.17 -5.80 -8.59
CA GLN A 10 -11.48 -5.20 -8.89
C GLN A 10 -11.65 -4.87 -10.39
N GLY A 11 -10.94 -5.61 -11.23
CA GLY A 11 -10.93 -5.45 -12.68
C GLY A 11 -11.86 -6.41 -13.39
N GLN A 12 -12.11 -6.15 -14.67
CA GLN A 12 -12.91 -7.01 -15.56
C GLN A 12 -12.05 -7.49 -16.74
N LEU A 13 -10.85 -8.00 -16.46
CA LEU A 13 -10.00 -8.53 -17.52
C LEU A 13 -10.59 -9.81 -18.08
N SER A 14 -10.65 -9.89 -19.39
CA SER A 14 -11.04 -11.10 -20.14
C SER A 14 -9.93 -11.48 -21.10
N ILE A 15 -9.78 -12.79 -21.35
CA ILE A 15 -8.82 -13.25 -22.34
C ILE A 15 -9.45 -13.06 -23.74
N PRO A 16 -8.81 -12.29 -24.65
CA PRO A 16 -9.36 -12.01 -25.97
C PRO A 16 -9.15 -13.20 -26.91
N TYR A 17 -9.87 -14.30 -26.70
CA TYR A 17 -9.75 -15.51 -27.51
C TYR A 17 -10.06 -15.30 -29.00
N SER A 18 -10.82 -14.26 -29.34
CA SER A 18 -11.15 -13.89 -30.72
C SER A 18 -10.05 -13.10 -31.44
N SER A 19 -9.03 -12.65 -30.74
CA SER A 19 -7.94 -11.84 -31.30
C SER A 19 -6.83 -12.71 -31.90
N ALA A 20 -6.59 -12.60 -33.19
CA ALA A 20 -5.47 -13.26 -33.85
C ALA A 20 -4.10 -12.81 -33.28
N GLY A 21 -4.00 -11.53 -32.90
CA GLY A 21 -2.79 -10.98 -32.26
C GLY A 21 -2.45 -11.64 -30.92
N PHE A 22 -3.46 -12.00 -30.12
CA PHE A 22 -3.27 -12.75 -28.89
C PHE A 22 -2.64 -14.13 -29.16
N TRP A 23 -3.16 -14.88 -30.12
CA TRP A 23 -2.64 -16.20 -30.44
C TRP A 23 -1.25 -16.16 -31.07
N LEU A 24 -0.97 -15.16 -31.93
CA LEU A 24 0.37 -14.94 -32.48
C LEU A 24 1.39 -14.63 -31.36
N ALA A 25 1.03 -13.78 -30.41
CA ALA A 25 1.89 -13.49 -29.27
C ALA A 25 2.14 -14.73 -28.40
N MET A 26 1.10 -15.52 -28.11
CA MET A 26 1.20 -16.79 -27.38
C MET A 26 2.12 -17.79 -28.06
N ILE A 27 1.93 -18.02 -29.38
CA ILE A 27 2.76 -18.94 -30.18
C ILE A 27 4.21 -18.45 -30.19
N SER A 28 4.42 -17.15 -30.44
CA SER A 28 5.78 -16.56 -30.45
C SER A 28 6.47 -16.72 -29.11
N TYR A 29 5.73 -16.51 -27.99
CA TYR A 29 6.24 -16.70 -26.64
C TYR A 29 6.65 -18.16 -26.37
N VAL A 30 5.81 -19.13 -26.75
CA VAL A 30 6.09 -20.56 -26.58
C VAL A 30 7.30 -20.99 -27.44
N LEU A 31 7.38 -20.54 -28.68
CA LEU A 31 8.52 -20.82 -29.55
C LEU A 31 9.81 -20.20 -29.03
N LEU A 32 9.77 -18.95 -28.62
CA LEU A 32 10.93 -18.25 -28.07
C LEU A 32 11.45 -18.92 -26.79
N THR A 33 10.54 -19.22 -25.86
CA THR A 33 10.91 -19.92 -24.62
C THR A 33 11.43 -21.32 -24.88
N GLY A 34 10.83 -22.06 -25.82
CA GLY A 34 11.30 -23.38 -26.23
C GLY A 34 12.71 -23.35 -26.86
N LEU A 35 12.98 -22.38 -27.74
CA LEU A 35 14.30 -22.17 -28.36
C LEU A 35 15.35 -21.79 -27.30
N LEU A 36 15.03 -20.86 -26.40
CA LEU A 36 15.94 -20.43 -25.31
C LEU A 36 16.23 -21.57 -24.31
N ALA A 37 15.20 -22.32 -23.91
CA ALA A 37 15.36 -23.45 -23.00
C ALA A 37 16.12 -24.62 -23.62
N GLY A 38 15.87 -24.92 -24.92
CA GLY A 38 16.49 -26.02 -25.66
C GLY A 38 17.89 -25.71 -26.18
N SER A 39 18.23 -24.45 -26.42
CA SER A 39 19.52 -24.04 -27.01
C SER A 39 20.71 -24.45 -26.13
N ARG A 40 20.64 -24.26 -24.82
CA ARG A 40 21.73 -24.61 -23.88
C ARG A 40 22.06 -26.11 -23.86
N PRO A 41 21.08 -27.03 -23.66
CA PRO A 41 21.34 -28.47 -23.79
C PRO A 41 21.87 -28.85 -25.15
N ALA A 42 21.32 -28.26 -26.23
CA ALA A 42 21.76 -28.58 -27.61
C ALA A 42 23.22 -28.19 -27.86
N PHE A 43 23.62 -26.95 -27.51
CA PHE A 43 25.02 -26.52 -27.64
C PHE A 43 25.97 -27.31 -26.73
N TYR A 44 25.53 -27.67 -25.52
CA TYR A 44 26.34 -28.48 -24.61
C TYR A 44 26.56 -29.88 -25.19
N LEU A 45 25.52 -30.54 -25.68
CA LEU A 45 25.62 -31.88 -26.29
C LEU A 45 26.44 -31.86 -27.59
N SER A 46 26.28 -30.84 -28.43
CA SER A 46 27.04 -30.71 -29.70
C SER A 46 28.53 -30.40 -29.48
N SER A 47 28.93 -29.89 -28.31
CA SER A 47 30.32 -29.60 -27.98
C SER A 47 31.14 -30.85 -27.58
N PHE A 48 30.53 -32.01 -27.44
CA PHE A 48 31.21 -33.24 -27.05
C PHE A 48 32.09 -33.80 -28.18
N GLN A 49 33.34 -34.04 -27.87
CA GLN A 49 34.25 -34.76 -28.76
C GLN A 49 34.03 -36.27 -28.60
N PRO A 50 33.60 -37.02 -29.65
CA PRO A 50 33.27 -38.46 -29.56
C PRO A 50 34.44 -39.30 -29.01
N VAL A 51 35.66 -38.95 -29.36
CA VAL A 51 36.88 -39.65 -28.91
C VAL A 51 37.09 -39.59 -27.39
N LYS A 52 36.72 -38.47 -26.72
CA LYS A 52 36.86 -38.34 -25.29
C LYS A 52 35.74 -39.06 -24.51
N VAL A 53 34.56 -39.19 -25.14
CA VAL A 53 33.43 -39.95 -24.60
C VAL A 53 33.74 -41.45 -24.58
N LEU A 54 34.30 -41.99 -25.66
CA LEU A 54 34.65 -43.41 -25.80
C LEU A 54 35.82 -43.84 -24.89
N LYS A 55 36.71 -42.89 -24.52
CA LYS A 55 37.81 -43.17 -23.58
C LYS A 55 37.46 -43.15 -22.09
N GLY A 56 36.19 -43.00 -21.71
CA GLY A 56 35.71 -43.09 -20.32
C GLY A 56 36.24 -42.00 -19.36
N THR A 57 36.92 -40.98 -19.88
CA THR A 57 37.51 -39.89 -19.04
C THR A 57 36.61 -38.72 -18.75
N MET A 58 35.27 -38.88 -18.94
CA MET A 58 34.35 -37.80 -18.65
C MET A 58 34.13 -37.62 -17.13
N LYS A 59 34.93 -36.79 -16.55
CA LYS A 59 34.52 -36.10 -15.31
C LYS A 59 33.52 -35.04 -15.71
N ILE A 60 32.24 -35.27 -15.46
CA ILE A 60 31.20 -34.23 -15.55
C ILE A 60 31.67 -33.12 -14.59
N GLY A 61 32.34 -32.12 -15.17
CA GLY A 61 33.12 -31.15 -14.40
C GLY A 61 32.23 -30.22 -13.58
N ARG A 62 32.82 -29.61 -12.56
CA ARG A 62 32.26 -28.52 -11.73
C ARG A 62 31.57 -27.40 -12.56
N SER A 63 31.92 -27.24 -13.84
CA SER A 63 31.35 -26.25 -14.76
C SER A 63 29.85 -26.46 -15.06
N ALA A 64 29.33 -27.69 -14.99
CA ALA A 64 27.92 -27.96 -15.28
C ALA A 64 26.97 -27.59 -14.14
N THR A 65 27.46 -27.47 -12.90
CA THR A 65 26.68 -27.10 -11.71
C THR A 65 26.63 -25.60 -11.49
N LEU A 66 27.60 -24.83 -11.98
CA LEU A 66 27.71 -23.38 -11.76
C LEU A 66 26.52 -22.60 -12.32
N PRO A 67 26.01 -22.80 -13.55
CA PRO A 67 24.87 -22.10 -14.08
C PRO A 67 23.57 -22.37 -13.29
N ARG A 68 23.40 -23.60 -12.79
CA ARG A 68 22.22 -23.96 -11.95
C ARG A 68 22.26 -23.27 -10.59
N LYS A 69 23.44 -23.22 -9.97
CA LYS A 69 23.65 -22.48 -8.70
C LYS A 69 23.41 -20.97 -8.89
N ALA A 70 23.90 -20.39 -9.98
CA ALA A 70 23.69 -18.98 -10.31
C ALA A 70 22.19 -18.67 -10.51
N LEU A 71 21.46 -19.56 -11.19
CA LEU A 71 20.01 -19.42 -11.36
C LEU A 71 19.26 -19.44 -10.02
N VAL A 72 19.64 -20.36 -9.12
CA VAL A 72 19.05 -20.43 -7.77
C VAL A 72 19.34 -19.15 -6.99
N VAL A 73 20.57 -18.62 -7.02
CA VAL A 73 20.91 -17.34 -6.39
C VAL A 73 20.06 -16.22 -6.96
N LEU A 74 19.90 -16.13 -8.27
CA LEU A 74 19.07 -15.12 -8.92
C LEU A 74 17.59 -15.23 -8.48
N GLN A 75 17.04 -16.46 -8.47
CA GLN A 75 15.67 -16.72 -8.02
C GLN A 75 15.45 -16.29 -6.57
N PHE A 76 16.39 -16.64 -5.68
CA PHE A 76 16.30 -16.22 -4.26
C PHE A 76 16.54 -14.73 -4.08
N THR A 77 17.36 -14.10 -4.91
CA THR A 77 17.51 -12.62 -4.92
C THR A 77 16.17 -11.96 -5.23
N CYS A 78 15.51 -12.38 -6.31
CA CYS A 78 14.19 -11.84 -6.69
C CYS A 78 13.14 -12.12 -5.61
N SER A 79 13.05 -13.36 -5.12
CA SER A 79 12.07 -13.74 -4.09
C SER A 79 12.27 -12.96 -2.79
N THR A 80 13.50 -12.83 -2.32
CA THR A 80 13.83 -12.07 -1.09
C THR A 80 13.54 -10.59 -1.28
N ALA A 81 13.86 -10.00 -2.43
CA ALA A 81 13.54 -8.61 -2.72
C ALA A 81 12.01 -8.37 -2.70
N LEU A 82 11.22 -9.28 -3.26
CA LEU A 82 9.75 -9.21 -3.21
C LEU A 82 9.19 -9.39 -1.79
N ILE A 83 9.77 -10.28 -0.98
CA ILE A 83 9.38 -10.44 0.43
C ILE A 83 9.65 -9.14 1.20
N ILE A 84 10.85 -8.55 1.06
CA ILE A 84 11.22 -7.28 1.70
C ILE A 84 10.23 -6.18 1.27
N SER A 85 9.93 -6.09 -0.04
CA SER A 85 9.00 -5.10 -0.59
C SER A 85 7.60 -5.25 0.00
N THR A 86 7.09 -6.48 0.06
CA THR A 86 5.76 -6.77 0.62
C THR A 86 5.65 -6.36 2.09
N ILE A 87 6.67 -6.68 2.90
CA ILE A 87 6.69 -6.32 4.33
C ILE A 87 6.73 -4.80 4.49
N LEU A 88 7.58 -4.09 3.73
CA LEU A 88 7.70 -2.64 3.83
C LEU A 88 6.46 -1.89 3.33
N ILE A 89 5.83 -2.34 2.25
CA ILE A 89 4.56 -1.77 1.77
C ILE A 89 3.49 -1.91 2.85
N TYR A 90 3.37 -3.10 3.45
CA TYR A 90 2.41 -3.32 4.53
C TYR A 90 2.69 -2.43 5.75
N GLN A 91 3.95 -2.31 6.18
CA GLN A 91 4.34 -1.43 7.28
C GLN A 91 4.04 0.04 6.98
N GLN A 92 4.29 0.50 5.74
CA GLN A 92 3.98 1.87 5.32
C GLN A 92 2.48 2.17 5.37
N ILE A 93 1.64 1.24 4.92
CA ILE A 93 0.17 1.39 4.98
C ILE A 93 -0.29 1.45 6.45
N GLN A 94 0.18 0.55 7.31
CA GLN A 94 -0.19 0.56 8.73
C GLN A 94 0.25 1.86 9.41
N TYR A 95 1.48 2.30 9.16
CA TYR A 95 2.00 3.55 9.70
C TYR A 95 1.15 4.77 9.31
N ALA A 96 0.70 4.83 8.04
CA ALA A 96 -0.16 5.90 7.58
C ALA A 96 -1.59 5.80 8.14
N ARG A 97 -2.11 4.59 8.39
CA ARG A 97 -3.44 4.37 9.00
C ARG A 97 -3.50 4.81 10.46
N GLU A 98 -2.41 4.63 11.20
CA GLU A 98 -2.30 5.00 12.61
C GLU A 98 -2.05 6.50 12.82
N ARG A 99 -1.82 7.23 11.73
CA ARG A 99 -1.60 8.68 11.80
C ARG A 99 -2.83 9.41 12.31
N PRO A 100 -2.68 10.34 13.29
CA PRO A 100 -3.78 11.21 13.72
C PRO A 100 -4.34 12.02 12.55
N ARG A 101 -5.64 11.89 12.31
CA ARG A 101 -6.32 12.54 11.18
C ARG A 101 -6.63 14.02 11.44
N GLY A 102 -6.57 14.46 12.70
CA GLY A 102 -6.96 15.80 13.10
C GLY A 102 -8.47 15.98 13.29
N TYR A 103 -9.27 14.94 13.05
CA TYR A 103 -10.70 14.91 13.33
C TYR A 103 -11.13 13.52 13.81
N ASP A 104 -12.28 13.45 14.47
CA ASP A 104 -12.87 12.20 14.92
C ASP A 104 -13.88 11.70 13.89
N SER A 105 -13.53 10.63 13.14
CA SER A 105 -14.40 10.03 12.13
C SER A 105 -15.47 9.09 12.70
N ASN A 106 -15.46 8.85 14.00
CA ASN A 106 -16.36 7.88 14.61
C ASN A 106 -17.82 8.31 14.45
N ARG A 107 -18.65 7.44 13.87
CA ARG A 107 -20.08 7.69 13.64
C ARG A 107 -20.39 8.95 12.80
N LEU A 108 -19.43 9.40 11.98
CA LEU A 108 -19.67 10.46 11.02
C LEU A 108 -20.21 9.89 9.70
N VAL A 109 -21.28 10.48 9.24
CA VAL A 109 -21.93 10.17 7.97
C VAL A 109 -22.06 11.45 7.16
N SER A 110 -21.82 11.41 5.86
CA SER A 110 -21.94 12.53 4.94
C SER A 110 -22.99 12.23 3.87
N THR A 111 -23.80 13.23 3.50
CA THR A 111 -24.76 13.17 2.42
C THR A 111 -24.67 14.42 1.54
N PRO A 112 -25.10 14.38 0.28
CA PRO A 112 -25.34 15.60 -0.48
C PRO A 112 -26.34 16.51 0.23
N ALA A 113 -26.12 17.83 0.14
CA ALA A 113 -27.03 18.84 0.70
C ALA A 113 -28.08 19.24 -0.32
N GLY A 114 -29.30 19.44 0.18
CA GLY A 114 -30.42 20.00 -0.58
C GLY A 114 -31.43 20.64 0.38
N GLY A 115 -32.48 21.26 -0.14
CA GLY A 115 -33.66 21.71 0.58
C GLY A 115 -33.40 22.60 1.80
N ASP A 116 -34.30 22.48 2.79
CA ASP A 116 -34.23 23.29 4.03
C ASP A 116 -33.38 22.64 5.10
N TYR A 117 -32.10 23.00 5.09
CA TYR A 117 -31.12 22.51 6.08
C TYR A 117 -31.47 22.87 7.52
N ARG A 118 -32.08 24.05 7.76
CA ARG A 118 -32.34 24.50 9.15
C ARG A 118 -33.40 23.64 9.82
N GLU A 119 -34.47 23.36 9.11
CA GLU A 119 -35.56 22.52 9.60
C GLU A 119 -35.12 21.06 9.72
N LEU A 120 -34.38 20.54 8.73
CA LEU A 120 -33.75 19.22 8.81
C LEU A 120 -32.90 19.08 10.07
N LYS A 121 -32.01 20.06 10.35
CA LYS A 121 -31.14 20.07 11.50
C LYS A 121 -31.92 20.08 12.82
N ARG A 122 -32.93 20.94 12.89
CA ARG A 122 -33.78 21.04 14.07
C ARG A 122 -34.48 19.72 14.40
N GLU A 123 -35.11 19.10 13.40
CA GLU A 123 -35.87 17.85 13.58
C GLU A 123 -34.94 16.67 13.89
N ALA A 124 -33.81 16.53 13.21
CA ALA A 124 -32.83 15.46 13.46
C ALA A 124 -32.22 15.50 14.87
N LEU A 125 -31.90 16.71 15.37
CA LEU A 125 -31.41 16.92 16.72
C LEU A 125 -32.50 16.65 17.77
N GLN A 126 -33.74 17.15 17.56
CA GLN A 126 -34.87 16.91 18.48
C GLN A 126 -35.24 15.42 18.55
N ALA A 127 -35.15 14.69 17.46
CA ALA A 127 -35.35 13.25 17.43
C ALA A 127 -34.23 12.44 18.11
N GLY A 128 -33.14 13.09 18.52
CA GLY A 128 -31.98 12.49 19.18
C GLY A 128 -31.18 11.56 18.27
N LEU A 129 -31.38 11.60 16.95
CA LEU A 129 -30.72 10.73 15.97
C LEU A 129 -29.25 11.12 15.76
N VAL A 130 -28.99 12.41 15.85
CA VAL A 130 -27.65 12.99 15.74
C VAL A 130 -27.30 13.79 16.97
N SER A 131 -26.06 13.75 17.39
CA SER A 131 -25.51 14.58 18.48
C SER A 131 -25.09 15.97 17.99
N SER A 132 -24.71 16.06 16.73
CA SER A 132 -24.42 17.31 16.01
C SER A 132 -24.48 17.09 14.51
N MET A 133 -24.64 18.15 13.75
CA MET A 133 -24.54 18.13 12.29
C MET A 133 -24.17 19.50 11.75
N THR A 134 -23.56 19.51 10.58
CA THR A 134 -23.10 20.72 9.90
C THR A 134 -23.28 20.59 8.39
N ARG A 135 -23.40 21.73 7.72
CA ARG A 135 -23.41 21.79 6.25
C ARG A 135 -22.16 22.53 5.76
N SER A 136 -21.47 21.94 4.80
CA SER A 136 -20.19 22.44 4.32
C SER A 136 -20.00 22.31 2.81
N LEU A 137 -18.98 22.97 2.25
CA LEU A 137 -18.64 22.92 0.83
C LEU A 137 -18.27 21.48 0.42
N SER A 138 -17.32 20.90 1.09
CA SER A 138 -16.75 19.57 0.80
C SER A 138 -17.09 18.58 1.91
N GLN A 139 -17.08 17.30 1.55
CA GLN A 139 -17.04 16.23 2.56
C GLN A 139 -15.75 16.30 3.39
N PRO A 140 -15.72 15.76 4.60
CA PRO A 140 -14.53 15.81 5.46
C PRO A 140 -13.27 15.17 4.84
N THR A 141 -13.45 14.23 3.92
CA THR A 141 -12.38 13.49 3.22
C THR A 141 -12.03 14.05 1.85
N GLU A 142 -12.63 15.18 1.45
CA GLU A 142 -12.47 15.76 0.12
C GLU A 142 -12.17 17.26 0.18
N VAL A 143 -11.56 17.78 -0.87
CA VAL A 143 -11.36 19.21 -1.10
C VAL A 143 -11.89 19.55 -2.49
N TYR A 144 -12.98 20.32 -2.56
CA TYR A 144 -13.61 20.68 -3.84
C TYR A 144 -13.07 21.97 -4.42
N SER A 145 -12.47 22.84 -3.60
CA SER A 145 -12.00 24.16 -4.05
C SER A 145 -10.65 24.51 -3.48
N HIS A 146 -9.85 25.10 -4.35
CA HIS A 146 -8.59 25.76 -3.98
C HIS A 146 -8.67 27.21 -4.42
N ASN A 147 -8.25 28.13 -3.56
CA ASN A 147 -8.33 29.54 -3.83
C ASN A 147 -6.99 30.22 -3.64
N THR A 148 -6.68 31.12 -4.56
CA THR A 148 -5.46 31.92 -4.53
C THR A 148 -5.59 33.05 -3.50
N ILE A 149 -4.59 33.18 -2.64
CA ILE A 149 -4.44 34.29 -1.72
C ILE A 149 -3.48 35.30 -2.36
N ASP A 150 -3.98 36.50 -2.60
CA ASP A 150 -3.22 37.55 -3.34
C ASP A 150 -2.19 38.26 -2.48
N ASP A 151 -2.51 38.42 -1.17
CA ASP A 151 -1.61 39.13 -0.26
C ASP A 151 -1.81 38.67 1.21
N TRP A 152 -0.72 38.63 1.96
CA TRP A 152 -0.70 38.33 3.40
C TRP A 152 0.54 38.89 4.07
N PRO A 153 0.54 39.13 5.39
CA PRO A 153 1.72 39.58 6.11
C PRO A 153 2.91 38.60 5.96
N GLY A 154 4.02 39.09 5.46
CA GLY A 154 5.22 38.25 5.22
C GLY A 154 5.29 37.58 3.85
N ARG A 155 4.41 37.91 2.91
CA ARG A 155 4.51 37.50 1.51
C ARG A 155 5.80 38.01 0.86
N GLN A 156 6.47 37.12 0.14
CA GLN A 156 7.61 37.49 -0.72
C GLN A 156 7.11 37.97 -2.09
N LEU A 157 7.94 38.76 -2.77
CA LEU A 157 7.58 39.27 -4.09
C LEU A 157 7.28 38.11 -5.06
N ASN A 158 6.14 38.20 -5.73
CA ASN A 158 5.65 37.19 -6.68
C ASN A 158 5.49 35.76 -6.11
N GLU A 159 5.35 35.63 -4.80
CA GLU A 159 5.09 34.31 -4.19
C GLU A 159 3.62 33.89 -4.42
N PRO A 160 3.36 32.78 -5.13
CA PRO A 160 2.02 32.27 -5.29
C PRO A 160 1.61 31.47 -4.03
N LEU A 161 0.37 31.61 -3.61
CA LEU A 161 -0.21 30.81 -2.55
C LEU A 161 -1.62 30.39 -2.93
N SER A 162 -1.86 29.08 -2.95
CA SER A 162 -3.19 28.50 -3.04
C SER A 162 -3.49 27.76 -1.75
N LEU A 163 -4.66 28.01 -1.18
CA LEU A 163 -5.17 27.31 0.00
C LEU A 163 -6.39 26.46 -0.39
N ALA A 164 -6.51 25.28 0.18
CA ALA A 164 -7.76 24.56 0.20
C ALA A 164 -8.81 25.42 0.90
N MET A 165 -10.04 25.46 0.38
CA MET A 165 -11.12 26.23 0.96
C MET A 165 -12.25 25.30 1.43
N GLN A 166 -12.69 25.51 2.67
CA GLN A 166 -13.89 24.92 3.21
C GLN A 166 -14.88 26.01 3.62
N ALA A 167 -16.00 26.09 2.93
CA ALA A 167 -17.09 26.95 3.32
C ALA A 167 -18.05 26.22 4.27
N MET A 168 -18.63 26.96 5.22
CA MET A 168 -19.51 26.43 6.25
C MET A 168 -20.78 27.23 6.33
N ALA A 169 -21.89 26.53 6.60
CA ALA A 169 -23.22 27.13 6.79
C ALA A 169 -23.51 27.51 8.25
N ASP A 170 -22.76 26.92 9.20
CA ASP A 170 -22.97 27.12 10.63
C ASP A 170 -21.66 26.94 11.42
N PRO A 171 -21.57 27.41 12.67
CA PRO A 171 -20.36 27.30 13.48
C PRO A 171 -20.10 25.88 14.02
N ASP A 172 -21.03 24.94 13.85
CA ASP A 172 -20.94 23.60 14.43
C ASP A 172 -19.98 22.67 13.68
N TYR A 173 -19.39 23.12 12.56
CA TYR A 173 -18.47 22.33 11.74
C TYR A 173 -17.34 21.71 12.56
N PHE A 174 -16.60 22.53 13.30
CA PHE A 174 -15.45 22.05 14.07
C PHE A 174 -15.87 21.10 15.20
N GLN A 175 -16.99 21.41 15.88
CA GLN A 175 -17.56 20.55 16.90
C GLN A 175 -18.04 19.21 16.31
N THR A 176 -18.74 19.25 15.18
CA THR A 176 -19.27 18.04 14.53
C THR A 176 -18.15 17.10 14.10
N LEU A 177 -17.03 17.63 13.61
CA LEU A 177 -15.89 16.82 13.21
C LEU A 177 -14.91 16.54 14.39
N GLY A 178 -15.06 17.19 15.53
CA GLY A 178 -14.13 17.05 16.66
C GLY A 178 -12.78 17.73 16.40
N ILE A 179 -12.75 18.75 15.54
CA ILE A 179 -11.55 19.52 15.22
C ILE A 179 -11.29 20.53 16.33
N LYS A 180 -10.07 20.55 16.87
CA LYS A 180 -9.72 21.43 17.99
C LYS A 180 -9.25 22.80 17.52
N MET A 181 -9.77 23.85 18.18
CA MET A 181 -9.21 25.19 18.05
C MET A 181 -7.88 25.25 18.79
N VAL A 182 -6.83 25.71 18.10
CA VAL A 182 -5.49 25.92 18.69
C VAL A 182 -5.41 27.27 19.35
N THR A 183 -5.93 28.31 18.69
CA THR A 183 -5.97 29.67 19.23
C THR A 183 -7.09 30.48 18.56
N GLY A 184 -7.52 31.56 19.22
CA GLY A 184 -8.58 32.43 18.71
C GLY A 184 -9.99 31.93 19.05
N ARG A 185 -10.95 32.23 18.19
CA ARG A 185 -12.37 31.91 18.34
C ARG A 185 -12.96 31.29 17.10
N ASN A 186 -14.07 30.61 17.26
CA ASN A 186 -14.91 30.13 16.16
C ASN A 186 -15.79 31.26 15.60
N PHE A 187 -16.48 30.97 14.49
CA PHE A 187 -17.54 31.83 13.94
C PHE A 187 -18.71 31.93 14.92
N THR A 188 -19.44 33.07 14.84
CA THR A 188 -20.59 33.32 15.69
C THR A 188 -21.90 32.77 15.11
N GLY A 189 -21.91 32.47 13.79
CA GLY A 189 -23.10 32.09 13.04
C GLY A 189 -23.88 33.29 12.51
N ASN A 190 -23.40 34.50 12.72
CA ASN A 190 -23.97 35.72 12.14
C ASN A 190 -23.20 36.08 10.86
N PHE A 191 -23.86 35.98 9.71
CA PHE A 191 -23.21 36.25 8.42
C PHE A 191 -22.60 37.66 8.33
N ALA A 192 -23.30 38.67 8.85
CA ALA A 192 -22.80 40.04 8.80
C ALA A 192 -21.48 40.24 9.59
N ALA A 193 -21.33 39.49 10.70
CA ALA A 193 -20.11 39.54 11.51
C ALA A 193 -19.00 38.65 10.96
N ASP A 194 -19.34 37.48 10.43
CA ASP A 194 -18.40 36.43 10.07
C ASP A 194 -18.01 36.41 8.57
N SER A 195 -18.71 37.14 7.70
CA SER A 195 -18.45 37.14 6.23
C SER A 195 -17.08 37.71 5.85
N THR A 196 -16.45 38.51 6.73
CA THR A 196 -15.09 39.06 6.57
C THR A 196 -14.05 38.36 7.45
N ASP A 197 -14.44 37.29 8.13
CA ASP A 197 -13.56 36.54 9.01
C ASP A 197 -13.13 35.22 8.35
N VAL A 198 -11.95 34.73 8.73
CA VAL A 198 -11.38 33.45 8.26
C VAL A 198 -10.71 32.72 9.40
N ILE A 199 -10.82 31.40 9.40
CA ILE A 199 -10.08 30.51 10.28
C ILE A 199 -9.08 29.75 9.41
N LEU A 200 -7.84 29.58 9.87
CA LEU A 200 -6.78 28.85 9.17
C LEU A 200 -6.44 27.56 9.92
N ASN A 201 -5.92 26.54 9.24
CA ASN A 201 -5.25 25.46 9.94
C ASN A 201 -3.76 25.79 10.20
N GLU A 202 -3.08 25.00 11.03
CA GLU A 202 -1.67 25.19 11.37
C GLU A 202 -0.76 25.14 10.11
N ALA A 203 -1.09 24.28 9.14
CA ALA A 203 -0.35 24.19 7.88
C ALA A 203 -0.43 25.48 7.06
N ALA A 204 -1.58 26.16 7.02
CA ALA A 204 -1.72 27.45 6.35
C ALA A 204 -0.92 28.54 7.08
N VAL A 205 -1.00 28.60 8.40
CA VAL A 205 -0.20 29.54 9.22
C VAL A 205 1.29 29.33 8.97
N LYS A 206 1.77 28.10 8.95
CA LYS A 206 3.16 27.74 8.67
C LYS A 206 3.56 28.10 7.24
N ARG A 207 2.71 27.81 6.26
CA ARG A 207 2.96 28.11 4.85
C ARG A 207 3.06 29.60 4.58
N MET A 208 2.22 30.39 5.27
CA MET A 208 2.21 31.84 5.23
C MET A 208 3.27 32.49 6.13
N ARG A 209 4.00 31.72 6.93
CA ARG A 209 5.03 32.21 7.88
C ARG A 209 4.52 33.23 8.90
N LEU A 210 3.24 33.11 9.32
CA LEU A 210 2.62 34.01 10.27
C LEU A 210 3.09 33.69 11.69
N LYS A 211 3.77 34.64 12.35
CA LYS A 211 4.21 34.46 13.74
C LYS A 211 3.07 34.69 14.75
N GLN A 212 2.21 35.64 14.45
CA GLN A 212 1.01 35.98 15.23
C GLN A 212 -0.17 36.06 14.27
N PRO A 213 -0.87 34.95 14.02
CA PRO A 213 -1.88 34.90 12.95
C PRO A 213 -3.15 35.69 13.28
N LEU A 214 -3.54 35.80 14.57
CA LEU A 214 -4.79 36.45 14.96
C LEU A 214 -4.82 37.94 14.61
N ASN A 215 -5.97 38.39 14.14
CA ASN A 215 -6.24 39.77 13.69
C ASN A 215 -5.43 40.24 12.48
N GLN A 216 -4.62 39.37 11.88
CA GLN A 216 -3.98 39.67 10.60
C GLN A 216 -5.01 39.65 9.47
N ILE A 217 -4.78 40.45 8.44
CA ILE A 217 -5.64 40.58 7.27
C ILE A 217 -4.93 39.89 6.10
N ILE A 218 -5.65 39.00 5.44
CA ILE A 218 -5.26 38.40 4.18
C ILE A 218 -6.14 38.94 3.06
N ARG A 219 -5.60 39.00 1.83
CA ARG A 219 -6.34 39.43 0.66
C ARG A 219 -6.70 38.23 -0.20
N TRP A 220 -7.97 38.13 -0.52
CA TRP A 220 -8.52 37.06 -1.34
C TRP A 220 -9.41 37.68 -2.43
N SER A 221 -9.03 37.52 -3.70
CA SER A 221 -9.78 38.05 -4.83
C SER A 221 -10.66 36.99 -5.43
N LEU A 222 -11.92 37.03 -5.05
CA LEU A 222 -13.01 36.32 -5.73
C LEU A 222 -14.08 37.33 -6.16
N SER A 223 -14.65 37.21 -7.36
CA SER A 223 -15.53 38.21 -7.97
C SER A 223 -16.76 38.60 -7.12
N ASN A 224 -17.16 37.77 -6.15
CA ASN A 224 -18.32 37.98 -5.29
C ASN A 224 -18.01 37.81 -3.78
N ALA A 225 -16.73 37.78 -3.38
CA ALA A 225 -16.32 37.62 -1.98
C ALA A 225 -15.57 38.86 -1.46
N PRO A 226 -15.54 39.09 -0.13
CA PRO A 226 -14.81 40.20 0.44
C PRO A 226 -13.33 40.10 0.11
N ASN A 227 -12.74 41.18 -0.39
CA ASN A 227 -11.33 41.26 -0.76
C ASN A 227 -10.37 41.18 0.45
N ARG A 228 -10.87 41.34 1.67
CA ARG A 228 -10.07 41.34 2.91
C ARG A 228 -10.71 40.47 3.95
N LEU A 229 -9.96 39.44 4.40
CA LEU A 229 -10.40 38.54 5.44
C LEU A 229 -9.52 38.68 6.68
N ARG A 230 -10.13 38.79 7.84
CA ARG A 230 -9.45 38.86 9.14
C ARG A 230 -9.33 37.47 9.72
N ILE A 231 -8.14 37.06 10.10
CA ILE A 231 -7.88 35.79 10.77
C ILE A 231 -8.38 35.87 12.22
N ILE A 232 -9.43 35.10 12.56
CA ILE A 232 -10.05 35.07 13.90
C ILE A 232 -9.67 33.85 14.72
N GLY A 233 -9.18 32.80 14.07
CA GLY A 233 -8.82 31.56 14.75
C GLY A 233 -7.86 30.70 13.94
N VAL A 234 -7.24 29.77 14.66
CA VAL A 234 -6.40 28.72 14.07
C VAL A 234 -6.86 27.39 14.63
N VAL A 235 -7.06 26.41 13.75
CA VAL A 235 -7.43 25.04 14.09
C VAL A 235 -6.27 24.09 13.82
N GLN A 236 -6.30 22.94 14.49
CA GLN A 236 -5.34 21.86 14.22
C GLN A 236 -5.42 21.39 12.75
N ASP A 237 -4.34 20.82 12.27
CA ASP A 237 -4.28 20.24 10.93
C ASP A 237 -5.23 19.06 10.78
N VAL A 238 -5.88 19.00 9.61
CA VAL A 238 -6.81 17.93 9.24
C VAL A 238 -6.29 17.23 7.99
N LEU A 239 -6.31 15.90 8.01
CA LEU A 239 -5.98 15.09 6.83
C LEU A 239 -7.25 14.80 6.04
N THR A 240 -7.37 15.42 4.87
CA THR A 240 -8.53 15.26 4.00
C THR A 240 -8.32 14.17 2.95
N LYS A 241 -7.52 14.42 1.90
CA LYS A 241 -7.42 13.54 0.72
C LYS A 241 -6.40 12.42 0.84
N ASN A 242 -5.15 12.75 1.11
CA ASN A 242 -4.05 11.80 0.98
C ASN A 242 -3.41 11.54 2.34
N PRO A 243 -3.57 10.31 2.89
CA PRO A 243 -3.02 9.97 4.21
C PRO A 243 -1.48 10.01 4.26
N PHE A 244 -0.82 9.95 3.11
CA PHE A 244 0.63 9.97 2.99
C PHE A 244 1.21 11.37 2.79
N SER A 245 0.38 12.38 2.52
CA SER A 245 0.79 13.76 2.30
C SER A 245 0.93 14.55 3.60
N ALA A 246 1.54 15.74 3.53
CA ALA A 246 1.39 16.73 4.58
C ALA A 246 -0.08 17.18 4.67
N ALA A 247 -0.49 17.70 5.84
CA ALA A 247 -1.77 18.37 5.94
C ALA A 247 -1.81 19.55 4.96
N GLU A 248 -2.91 19.65 4.22
CA GLU A 248 -3.05 20.69 3.21
C GLU A 248 -3.32 22.04 3.88
N PRO A 249 -2.60 23.11 3.49
CA PRO A 249 -2.90 24.46 3.97
C PRO A 249 -4.33 24.84 3.63
N THR A 250 -5.18 25.04 4.65
CA THR A 250 -6.62 25.17 4.49
C THR A 250 -7.13 26.45 5.15
N MET A 251 -8.04 27.14 4.47
CA MET A 251 -8.83 28.22 5.02
C MET A 251 -10.29 27.83 5.16
N PHE A 252 -10.91 28.24 6.25
CA PHE A 252 -12.31 28.05 6.57
C PHE A 252 -13.03 29.37 6.53
N VAL A 253 -14.13 29.47 5.77
CA VAL A 253 -14.91 30.69 5.59
C VAL A 253 -16.39 30.45 5.92
N TYR A 254 -17.06 31.46 6.46
CA TYR A 254 -18.48 31.39 6.73
C TYR A 254 -19.27 31.86 5.51
N GLN A 255 -19.70 30.89 4.66
CA GLN A 255 -20.41 31.15 3.41
C GLN A 255 -21.51 30.08 3.22
N PRO A 256 -22.71 30.29 3.79
CA PRO A 256 -23.79 29.31 3.77
C PRO A 256 -24.23 28.88 2.36
N ASP A 257 -24.17 29.79 1.40
CA ASP A 257 -24.61 29.54 0.03
C ASP A 257 -23.66 28.63 -0.77
N TRP A 258 -22.43 28.44 -0.30
CA TRP A 258 -21.41 27.62 -0.97
C TRP A 258 -21.27 26.26 -0.32
N THR A 259 -22.36 25.68 0.13
CA THR A 259 -22.32 24.42 0.88
C THR A 259 -23.18 23.36 0.22
N TYR A 260 -22.57 22.21 -0.08
CA TYR A 260 -23.17 21.14 -0.89
C TYR A 260 -23.21 19.78 -0.18
N ASN A 261 -22.68 19.68 1.03
CA ASN A 261 -22.64 18.44 1.80
C ASN A 261 -23.12 18.66 3.22
N ILE A 262 -23.87 17.69 3.76
CA ILE A 262 -24.23 17.64 5.17
C ILE A 262 -23.43 16.54 5.85
N THR A 263 -22.80 16.84 6.97
CA THR A 263 -22.13 15.84 7.81
C THR A 263 -22.88 15.71 9.12
N TYR A 264 -23.24 14.47 9.45
CA TYR A 264 -23.96 14.10 10.67
C TYR A 264 -23.04 13.33 11.60
N ARG A 265 -23.06 13.66 12.87
CA ARG A 265 -22.52 12.80 13.94
C ARG A 265 -23.67 12.03 14.58
N LEU A 266 -23.78 10.75 14.27
CA LEU A 266 -24.86 9.90 14.80
C LEU A 266 -24.73 9.74 16.31
N SER A 267 -25.88 9.81 17.01
CA SER A 267 -25.94 9.63 18.46
C SER A 267 -25.48 8.25 18.91
N PRO A 268 -24.66 8.12 19.96
CA PRO A 268 -24.11 6.83 20.40
C PRO A 268 -25.17 5.89 20.99
N GLY A 269 -26.30 6.41 21.47
CA GLY A 269 -27.36 5.65 22.13
C GLY A 269 -28.30 4.88 21.20
N ILE A 270 -28.20 5.08 19.89
CA ILE A 270 -29.11 4.48 18.91
C ILE A 270 -28.28 3.63 17.91
N ALA A 271 -28.82 2.48 17.53
CA ALA A 271 -28.18 1.65 16.49
C ALA A 271 -28.07 2.41 15.17
N THR A 272 -26.90 2.34 14.52
CA THR A 272 -26.59 3.08 13.29
C THR A 272 -27.66 2.90 12.20
N GLN A 273 -28.06 1.65 11.96
CA GLN A 273 -29.08 1.33 10.96
C GLN A 273 -30.44 2.01 11.26
N THR A 274 -30.86 2.03 12.53
CA THR A 274 -32.10 2.71 12.97
C THR A 274 -31.97 4.21 12.80
N SER A 275 -30.82 4.79 13.14
CA SER A 275 -30.55 6.22 12.96
C SER A 275 -30.64 6.60 11.48
N LEU A 276 -30.00 5.85 10.61
CA LEU A 276 -29.99 6.11 9.16
C LEU A 276 -31.40 5.97 8.54
N ALA A 277 -32.14 4.93 8.89
CA ALA A 277 -33.51 4.73 8.38
C ALA A 277 -34.45 5.90 8.76
N ARG A 278 -34.35 6.37 10.02
CA ARG A 278 -35.15 7.51 10.49
C ARG A 278 -34.64 8.84 9.92
N LEU A 279 -33.33 9.02 9.77
CA LEU A 279 -32.74 10.19 9.11
C LEU A 279 -33.19 10.27 7.65
N ASN A 280 -33.24 9.15 6.94
CA ASN A 280 -33.77 9.10 5.56
C ASN A 280 -35.18 9.70 5.50
N THR A 281 -36.08 9.26 6.38
CA THR A 281 -37.48 9.79 6.40
C THR A 281 -37.52 11.30 6.67
N ILE A 282 -36.69 11.81 7.58
CA ILE A 282 -36.61 13.25 7.86
C ILE A 282 -35.95 13.99 6.69
N PHE A 283 -34.90 13.41 6.09
CA PHE A 283 -34.20 13.99 4.95
C PHE A 283 -35.12 14.16 3.74
N ASP A 284 -35.84 13.11 3.37
CA ASP A 284 -36.80 13.12 2.21
C ASP A 284 -37.89 14.18 2.38
N LYS A 285 -38.33 14.41 3.62
CA LYS A 285 -39.32 15.46 3.95
C LYS A 285 -38.85 16.86 3.56
N TYR A 286 -37.57 17.16 3.76
CA TYR A 286 -37.00 18.49 3.51
C TYR A 286 -36.19 18.58 2.21
N ASN A 287 -35.89 17.42 1.58
CA ASN A 287 -35.08 17.31 0.35
C ASN A 287 -35.78 16.39 -0.70
N PRO A 288 -36.99 16.65 -1.13
CA PRO A 288 -37.77 15.70 -1.95
C PRO A 288 -37.15 15.40 -3.32
N ASN A 289 -36.22 16.24 -3.79
CA ASN A 289 -35.56 16.10 -5.09
C ASN A 289 -34.13 15.56 -5.00
N THR A 290 -33.64 15.21 -3.78
CA THR A 290 -32.28 14.73 -3.55
C THR A 290 -32.35 13.38 -2.84
N PRO A 291 -31.82 12.29 -3.41
CA PRO A 291 -31.85 10.99 -2.74
C PRO A 291 -30.95 11.03 -1.49
N PHE A 292 -31.34 10.27 -0.47
CA PHE A 292 -30.54 10.10 0.74
C PHE A 292 -29.40 9.10 0.48
N GLU A 293 -28.40 9.53 -0.29
CA GLU A 293 -27.16 8.76 -0.50
C GLU A 293 -26.16 9.13 0.58
N TYR A 294 -25.82 8.18 1.42
CA TYR A 294 -24.90 8.45 2.52
C TYR A 294 -23.61 7.65 2.38
N HIS A 295 -22.52 8.23 2.89
CA HIS A 295 -21.22 7.60 2.98
C HIS A 295 -20.69 7.75 4.40
N PHE A 296 -20.11 6.69 4.96
CA PHE A 296 -19.38 6.78 6.20
C PHE A 296 -18.03 7.46 5.94
N VAL A 297 -17.70 8.44 6.78
CA VAL A 297 -16.48 9.23 6.61
C VAL A 297 -15.21 8.38 6.82
N ASP A 298 -15.27 7.37 7.68
CA ASP A 298 -14.17 6.41 7.88
C ASP A 298 -13.97 5.48 6.69
N GLU A 299 -15.05 5.02 6.03
CA GLU A 299 -14.98 4.24 4.80
C GLU A 299 -14.44 5.08 3.63
N SER A 300 -14.94 6.30 3.47
CA SER A 300 -14.43 7.24 2.47
C SER A 300 -12.94 7.55 2.66
N TYR A 301 -12.49 7.68 3.90
CA TYR A 301 -11.07 7.83 4.19
C TYR A 301 -10.28 6.55 3.91
N ALA A 302 -10.84 5.38 4.22
CA ALA A 302 -10.20 4.09 3.96
C ALA A 302 -9.99 3.84 2.45
N ALA A 303 -10.88 4.33 1.60
CA ALA A 303 -10.75 4.23 0.15
C ALA A 303 -9.50 4.93 -0.40
N HIS A 304 -8.97 5.93 0.30
CA HIS A 304 -7.69 6.57 -0.08
C HIS A 304 -6.45 5.66 0.04
N PHE A 305 -6.58 4.48 0.66
CA PHE A 305 -5.51 3.48 0.72
C PHE A 305 -5.66 2.36 -0.33
N ASP A 306 -6.72 2.36 -1.13
CA ASP A 306 -7.06 1.22 -2.00
C ASP A 306 -5.97 0.92 -3.03
N LEU A 307 -5.33 1.96 -3.59
CA LEU A 307 -4.24 1.78 -4.54
C LEU A 307 -3.03 1.11 -3.89
N GLU A 308 -2.60 1.60 -2.73
CA GLU A 308 -1.46 1.04 -1.99
C GLU A 308 -1.77 -0.36 -1.49
N MET A 309 -3.00 -0.62 -1.04
CA MET A 309 -3.44 -1.97 -0.67
C MET A 309 -3.44 -2.91 -1.87
N LEU A 310 -3.86 -2.46 -3.04
CA LEU A 310 -3.78 -3.23 -4.28
C LEU A 310 -2.33 -3.59 -4.63
N ILE A 311 -1.43 -2.60 -4.61
CA ILE A 311 0.01 -2.80 -4.84
C ILE A 311 0.57 -3.81 -3.84
N GLY A 312 0.24 -3.68 -2.55
CA GLY A 312 0.64 -4.60 -1.50
C GLY A 312 0.16 -6.03 -1.72
N ARG A 313 -1.11 -6.21 -2.10
CA ARG A 313 -1.70 -7.53 -2.42
C ARG A 313 -1.03 -8.16 -3.65
N LEU A 314 -0.80 -7.41 -4.71
CA LEU A 314 -0.10 -7.88 -5.90
C LEU A 314 1.34 -8.28 -5.57
N ALA A 315 2.05 -7.45 -4.82
CA ALA A 315 3.41 -7.77 -4.36
C ALA A 315 3.46 -9.08 -3.56
N ALA A 316 2.48 -9.31 -2.66
CA ALA A 316 2.38 -10.54 -1.89
C ALA A 316 2.14 -11.77 -2.79
N VAL A 317 1.23 -11.68 -3.76
CA VAL A 317 0.97 -12.78 -4.72
C VAL A 317 2.23 -13.09 -5.54
N PHE A 318 2.90 -12.08 -6.07
CA PHE A 318 4.15 -12.28 -6.81
C PHE A 318 5.28 -12.82 -5.93
N ALA A 319 5.37 -12.40 -4.67
CA ALA A 319 6.33 -12.95 -3.72
C ALA A 319 6.08 -14.45 -3.48
N ILE A 320 4.82 -14.85 -3.27
CA ILE A 320 4.44 -16.27 -3.08
C ILE A 320 4.79 -17.09 -4.34
N LEU A 321 4.47 -16.59 -5.54
CA LEU A 321 4.80 -17.26 -6.79
C LEU A 321 6.32 -17.38 -6.99
N ALA A 322 7.07 -16.31 -6.72
CA ALA A 322 8.52 -16.32 -6.83
C ALA A 322 9.16 -17.30 -5.84
N VAL A 323 8.68 -17.35 -4.61
CA VAL A 323 9.09 -18.34 -3.61
C VAL A 323 8.79 -19.77 -4.08
N PHE A 324 7.59 -20.01 -4.59
CA PHE A 324 7.20 -21.32 -5.11
C PHE A 324 8.11 -21.78 -6.26
N ILE A 325 8.38 -20.91 -7.23
CA ILE A 325 9.31 -21.20 -8.33
C ILE A 325 10.72 -21.49 -7.80
N SER A 326 11.18 -20.72 -6.81
CA SER A 326 12.49 -20.92 -6.17
C SER A 326 12.57 -22.24 -5.42
N CYS A 327 11.49 -22.66 -4.75
CA CYS A 327 11.39 -23.97 -4.11
C CYS A 327 11.47 -25.10 -5.13
N LEU A 328 10.81 -25.00 -6.28
CA LEU A 328 10.91 -25.99 -7.37
C LEU A 328 12.33 -26.08 -7.92
N GLY A 329 12.99 -24.94 -8.14
CA GLY A 329 14.39 -24.91 -8.57
C GLY A 329 15.33 -25.55 -7.57
N LEU A 330 15.16 -25.24 -6.28
CA LEU A 330 15.92 -25.88 -5.20
C LEU A 330 15.67 -27.38 -5.11
N PHE A 331 14.41 -27.79 -5.20
CA PHE A 331 14.04 -29.20 -5.13
C PHE A 331 14.73 -30.01 -6.23
N GLY A 332 14.70 -29.49 -7.48
CA GLY A 332 15.39 -30.15 -8.61
C GLY A 332 16.92 -30.20 -8.44
N LEU A 333 17.51 -29.09 -7.95
CA LEU A 333 18.95 -29.05 -7.69
C LEU A 333 19.36 -29.97 -6.53
N ALA A 334 18.55 -30.06 -5.47
CA ALA A 334 18.78 -30.94 -4.33
C ALA A 334 18.71 -32.42 -4.72
N ALA A 335 17.73 -32.80 -5.55
CA ALA A 335 17.63 -34.15 -6.11
C ALA A 335 18.89 -34.51 -6.92
N TYR A 336 19.28 -33.65 -7.83
CA TYR A 336 20.48 -33.83 -8.66
C TYR A 336 21.77 -33.94 -7.83
N MET A 337 21.95 -33.09 -6.82
CA MET A 337 23.12 -33.16 -5.95
C MET A 337 23.12 -34.40 -5.06
N ALA A 338 21.95 -34.87 -4.63
CA ALA A 338 21.84 -36.12 -3.87
C ALA A 338 22.25 -37.32 -4.71
N GLU A 339 21.81 -37.38 -6.00
CA GLU A 339 22.25 -38.42 -6.94
C GLU A 339 23.77 -38.40 -7.15
N GLN A 340 24.37 -37.24 -7.42
CA GLN A 340 25.81 -37.13 -7.62
C GLN A 340 26.64 -37.54 -6.40
N ARG A 341 26.10 -37.38 -5.18
CA ARG A 341 26.79 -37.72 -3.94
C ARG A 341 26.39 -39.08 -3.38
N THR A 342 25.64 -39.92 -4.11
CA THR A 342 25.13 -41.22 -3.63
C THR A 342 26.24 -42.12 -3.11
N LYS A 343 27.38 -42.23 -3.82
CA LYS A 343 28.55 -43.00 -3.37
C LYS A 343 29.16 -42.44 -2.09
N GLU A 344 29.33 -41.10 -1.98
CA GLU A 344 29.86 -40.44 -0.78
C GLU A 344 28.96 -40.66 0.42
N ILE A 345 27.63 -40.51 0.22
CA ILE A 345 26.62 -40.73 1.27
C ILE A 345 26.61 -42.19 1.68
N GLY A 346 26.71 -43.14 0.73
CA GLY A 346 26.78 -44.58 1.00
C GLY A 346 27.99 -44.95 1.87
N ILE A 347 29.17 -44.47 1.52
CA ILE A 347 30.42 -44.71 2.29
C ILE A 347 30.27 -44.16 3.72
N ARG A 348 29.81 -42.95 3.88
CA ARG A 348 29.62 -42.32 5.21
C ARG A 348 28.58 -43.07 6.06
N LYS A 349 27.53 -43.57 5.46
CA LYS A 349 26.53 -44.41 6.16
C LYS A 349 27.12 -45.73 6.64
N VAL A 350 27.91 -46.38 5.83
CA VAL A 350 28.59 -47.61 6.22
C VAL A 350 29.58 -47.35 7.37
N LEU A 351 30.16 -46.14 7.40
CA LEU A 351 31.04 -45.69 8.49
C LEU A 351 30.25 -45.16 9.73
N GLY A 352 28.94 -45.27 9.76
CA GLY A 352 28.10 -44.94 10.91
C GLY A 352 27.56 -43.50 10.93
N ALA A 353 27.57 -42.75 9.83
CA ALA A 353 27.01 -41.43 9.78
C ALA A 353 25.49 -41.44 10.02
N SER A 354 25.03 -40.60 10.95
CA SER A 354 23.62 -40.42 11.26
C SER A 354 22.86 -39.62 10.18
N VAL A 355 21.52 -39.80 10.12
CA VAL A 355 20.65 -39.06 9.19
C VAL A 355 20.82 -37.52 9.31
N PRO A 356 20.89 -36.92 10.51
CA PRO A 356 21.14 -35.48 10.66
C PRO A 356 22.48 -35.02 10.07
N GLN A 357 23.51 -35.83 10.13
CA GLN A 357 24.83 -35.48 9.57
C GLN A 357 24.80 -35.41 8.04
N VAL A 358 24.12 -36.38 7.40
CA VAL A 358 23.89 -36.37 5.95
C VAL A 358 23.00 -35.19 5.54
N TRP A 359 21.94 -34.94 6.30
CA TRP A 359 21.06 -33.80 6.10
C TRP A 359 21.81 -32.47 6.17
N LEU A 360 22.65 -32.26 7.19
CA LEU A 360 23.45 -31.04 7.35
C LEU A 360 24.44 -30.86 6.20
N LEU A 361 25.07 -31.95 5.76
CA LEU A 361 26.00 -31.94 4.62
C LEU A 361 25.35 -31.44 3.32
N LEU A 362 24.14 -31.92 3.04
CA LEU A 362 23.39 -31.53 1.85
C LEU A 362 22.79 -30.12 1.97
N SER A 363 22.25 -29.78 3.14
CA SER A 363 21.56 -28.49 3.36
C SER A 363 22.51 -27.29 3.39
N LYS A 364 23.75 -27.46 3.88
CA LYS A 364 24.74 -26.40 4.01
C LYS A 364 24.99 -25.64 2.69
N ASP A 365 25.14 -26.39 1.59
CA ASP A 365 25.44 -25.79 0.28
C ASP A 365 24.28 -24.90 -0.20
N PHE A 366 23.03 -25.26 0.09
CA PHE A 366 21.85 -24.48 -0.29
C PHE A 366 21.64 -23.26 0.59
N ILE A 367 21.89 -23.38 1.90
CA ILE A 367 21.83 -22.24 2.83
C ILE A 367 22.82 -21.15 2.39
N VAL A 368 24.04 -21.52 1.97
CA VAL A 368 25.03 -20.55 1.47
C VAL A 368 24.53 -19.84 0.20
N LEU A 369 23.89 -20.56 -0.75
CA LEU A 369 23.35 -19.96 -1.97
C LEU A 369 22.21 -18.97 -1.65
N VAL A 370 21.34 -19.32 -0.71
CA VAL A 370 20.23 -18.45 -0.28
C VAL A 370 20.73 -17.22 0.46
N LEU A 371 21.72 -17.39 1.37
CA LEU A 371 22.36 -16.26 2.04
C LEU A 371 23.01 -15.30 1.03
N LEU A 372 23.68 -15.82 0.00
CA LEU A 372 24.24 -15.01 -1.07
C LEU A 372 23.12 -14.25 -1.81
N GLY A 373 21.99 -14.90 -2.11
CA GLY A 373 20.81 -14.27 -2.67
C GLY A 373 20.27 -13.14 -1.79
N CYS A 374 20.17 -13.36 -0.47
CA CYS A 374 19.71 -12.35 0.50
C CYS A 374 20.67 -11.15 0.57
N VAL A 375 21.98 -11.39 0.56
CA VAL A 375 23.01 -10.32 0.56
C VAL A 375 22.90 -9.45 -0.69
N ILE A 376 22.65 -10.05 -1.86
CA ILE A 376 22.46 -9.30 -3.12
C ILE A 376 21.12 -8.59 -3.13
N ALA A 377 20.06 -9.24 -2.67
CA ALA A 377 18.69 -8.69 -2.64
C ALA A 377 18.57 -7.45 -1.75
N SER A 378 19.26 -7.45 -0.60
CA SER A 378 19.13 -6.40 0.42
C SER A 378 19.48 -5.00 -0.08
N PRO A 379 20.63 -4.73 -0.72
CA PRO A 379 20.96 -3.41 -1.24
C PRO A 379 20.05 -3.00 -2.40
N ILE A 380 19.66 -3.93 -3.25
CA ILE A 380 18.74 -3.67 -4.39
C ILE A 380 17.38 -3.25 -3.85
N ALA A 381 16.81 -4.03 -2.94
CA ALA A 381 15.52 -3.73 -2.33
C ALA A 381 15.58 -2.41 -1.53
N PHE A 382 16.65 -2.17 -0.76
CA PHE A 382 16.84 -0.92 -0.03
C PHE A 382 16.81 0.30 -0.96
N TYR A 383 17.57 0.25 -2.06
CA TYR A 383 17.64 1.37 -3.00
C TYR A 383 16.29 1.66 -3.65
N LEU A 384 15.63 0.63 -4.19
CA LEU A 384 14.35 0.77 -4.88
C LEU A 384 13.23 1.24 -3.92
N LEU A 385 13.16 0.65 -2.72
CA LEU A 385 12.14 1.00 -1.75
C LEU A 385 12.38 2.36 -1.10
N ARG A 386 13.64 2.76 -0.91
CA ARG A 386 13.97 4.12 -0.48
C ARG A 386 13.49 5.15 -1.50
N GLN A 387 13.70 4.89 -2.80
CA GLN A 387 13.21 5.77 -3.87
C GLN A 387 11.68 5.83 -3.88
N TRP A 388 11.01 4.69 -3.75
CA TRP A 388 9.56 4.63 -3.65
C TRP A 388 9.01 5.39 -2.43
N LEU A 389 9.61 5.22 -1.25
CA LEU A 389 9.23 5.94 -0.04
C LEU A 389 9.45 7.45 -0.12
N GLN A 390 10.36 7.95 -0.97
CA GLN A 390 10.55 9.40 -1.16
C GLN A 390 9.31 10.09 -1.73
N GLY A 391 8.42 9.36 -2.41
CA GLY A 391 7.12 9.87 -2.87
C GLY A 391 6.13 10.19 -1.74
N TYR A 392 6.39 9.73 -0.51
CA TYR A 392 5.52 9.94 0.64
C TYR A 392 6.11 10.95 1.62
N TYR A 393 5.32 11.93 2.03
CA TYR A 393 5.72 12.89 3.07
C TYR A 393 5.76 12.20 4.44
N TYR A 394 4.70 11.43 4.76
CA TYR A 394 4.59 10.64 5.98
C TYR A 394 5.00 9.19 5.69
N ARG A 395 6.25 8.87 6.03
CA ARG A 395 6.89 7.60 5.66
C ARG A 395 7.64 6.97 6.82
N ILE A 396 7.71 5.64 6.79
CA ILE A 396 8.54 4.86 7.71
C ILE A 396 10.03 5.04 7.39
N THR A 397 10.86 4.74 8.38
CA THR A 397 12.30 4.56 8.19
C THR A 397 12.59 3.07 7.96
N ILE A 398 13.38 2.76 6.93
CA ILE A 398 13.75 1.37 6.63
C ILE A 398 14.75 0.90 7.68
N GLY A 399 14.28 0.11 8.65
CA GLY A 399 15.11 -0.50 9.69
C GLY A 399 15.76 -1.82 9.24
N PRO A 400 16.84 -2.28 9.90
CA PRO A 400 17.51 -3.55 9.59
C PRO A 400 16.64 -4.79 9.85
N GLY A 401 15.61 -4.67 10.69
CA GLY A 401 14.75 -5.78 11.08
C GLY A 401 14.05 -6.47 9.92
N VAL A 402 13.62 -5.70 8.90
CA VAL A 402 12.94 -6.26 7.72
C VAL A 402 13.87 -7.18 6.92
N PHE A 403 15.13 -6.85 6.79
CA PHE A 403 16.12 -7.68 6.08
C PHE A 403 16.41 -8.98 6.84
N ILE A 404 16.51 -8.90 8.17
CA ILE A 404 16.75 -10.06 9.05
C ILE A 404 15.54 -11.00 8.97
N VAL A 405 14.31 -10.49 9.11
CA VAL A 405 13.08 -11.30 9.03
C VAL A 405 12.95 -11.97 7.66
N SER A 406 13.20 -11.23 6.57
CA SER A 406 13.14 -11.77 5.22
C SER A 406 14.20 -12.85 4.98
N ALA A 407 15.42 -12.67 5.47
CA ALA A 407 16.48 -13.67 5.36
C ALA A 407 16.15 -14.93 6.18
N LEU A 408 15.65 -14.78 7.41
CA LEU A 408 15.21 -15.90 8.24
C LEU A 408 14.08 -16.69 7.56
N LEU A 409 13.09 -15.99 6.99
CA LEU A 409 11.99 -16.62 6.25
C LEU A 409 12.51 -17.40 5.04
N ALA A 410 13.42 -16.82 4.24
CA ALA A 410 14.04 -17.49 3.10
C ALA A 410 14.83 -18.73 3.53
N ILE A 411 15.56 -18.69 4.63
CA ILE A 411 16.31 -19.85 5.19
C ILE A 411 15.34 -20.93 5.63
N VAL A 412 14.28 -20.60 6.37
CA VAL A 412 13.26 -21.57 6.84
C VAL A 412 12.63 -22.28 5.66
N ILE A 413 12.19 -21.55 4.64
CA ILE A 413 11.61 -22.11 3.41
C ILE A 413 12.61 -23.05 2.71
N THR A 414 13.87 -22.63 2.61
CA THR A 414 14.95 -23.42 2.01
C THR A 414 15.16 -24.72 2.75
N VAL A 415 15.29 -24.66 4.08
CA VAL A 415 15.49 -25.83 4.94
C VAL A 415 14.33 -26.80 4.80
N MET A 416 13.08 -26.31 4.83
CA MET A 416 11.89 -27.15 4.61
C MET A 416 11.91 -27.86 3.25
N THR A 417 12.22 -27.11 2.17
CA THR A 417 12.24 -27.64 0.81
C THR A 417 13.34 -28.69 0.62
N VAL A 418 14.54 -28.43 1.11
CA VAL A 418 15.71 -29.33 0.93
C VAL A 418 15.61 -30.54 1.86
N SER A 419 15.03 -30.40 3.05
CA SER A 419 14.92 -31.48 4.05
C SER A 419 14.24 -32.72 3.50
N PHE A 420 13.18 -32.56 2.69
CA PHE A 420 12.49 -33.69 2.09
C PHE A 420 13.44 -34.54 1.23
N GLN A 421 14.23 -33.92 0.36
CA GLN A 421 15.17 -34.64 -0.51
C GLN A 421 16.37 -35.17 0.27
N ALA A 422 16.89 -34.41 1.22
CA ALA A 422 18.02 -34.82 2.05
C ALA A 422 17.69 -36.04 2.93
N VAL A 423 16.50 -36.05 3.55
CA VAL A 423 16.03 -37.19 4.34
C VAL A 423 15.80 -38.40 3.44
N ARG A 424 15.17 -38.24 2.27
CA ARG A 424 14.99 -39.30 1.30
C ARG A 424 16.30 -39.93 0.86
N ALA A 425 17.31 -39.11 0.55
CA ALA A 425 18.67 -39.59 0.21
C ALA A 425 19.35 -40.30 1.40
N ALA A 426 19.19 -39.74 2.60
CA ALA A 426 19.74 -40.37 3.81
C ALA A 426 19.09 -41.69 4.19
N LEU A 427 17.82 -41.94 3.86
CA LEU A 427 17.12 -43.18 4.09
C LEU A 427 17.34 -44.20 2.97
N ALA A 428 17.91 -43.85 1.84
CA ALA A 428 18.19 -44.76 0.72
C ALA A 428 19.14 -45.90 1.15
N ASN A 429 18.90 -47.10 0.58
CA ASN A 429 19.68 -48.30 0.89
C ASN A 429 21.14 -48.14 0.36
N PRO A 430 22.18 -48.14 1.22
CA PRO A 430 23.57 -47.92 0.82
C PRO A 430 24.11 -49.01 -0.14
N VAL A 431 23.55 -50.24 -0.06
CA VAL A 431 24.00 -51.36 -0.92
C VAL A 431 23.65 -51.15 -2.38
N LYS A 432 22.50 -50.50 -2.67
CA LYS A 432 22.14 -50.19 -4.07
C LYS A 432 23.09 -49.15 -4.69
N GLY A 433 23.48 -48.11 -3.92
CA GLY A 433 24.37 -47.05 -4.40
C GLY A 433 25.81 -47.47 -4.62
N LEU A 434 26.25 -48.61 -4.06
CA LEU A 434 27.61 -49.15 -4.23
C LEU A 434 27.67 -50.25 -5.32
N ARG A 435 26.49 -50.74 -5.81
CA ARG A 435 26.37 -51.88 -6.75
C ARG A 435 26.12 -51.42 -8.21
N GLU A 436 25.78 -50.18 -8.45
CA GLU A 436 25.58 -49.63 -9.78
C GLU A 436 26.95 -49.24 -10.42
N GLU A 437 27.58 -50.19 -11.03
CA GLU A 437 28.57 -50.07 -12.11
C GLU A 437 27.93 -50.39 -13.43
#